data_b27b101c5e4f92886c1f53f0782fd54f
#
_entry.id   b27b101c5e4f92886c1f53f0782fd54f
#
_cell.length_a   1.000
_cell.length_b   1.000
_cell.length_c   1.000
_cell.angle_alpha   90.00
_cell.angle_beta   90.00
_cell.angle_gamma   90.00
#
_symmetry.space_group_name_H-M   'P 1'
#
loop_
_entity.id
_entity.type
_entity.pdbx_description
1 polymer ?
#
loop_
_entity_poly.entity_id
_entity_poly.type
_entity_poly.pdbx_seq_one_letter_code
_entity_poly.pdbx_strand_id
1 'polypeptide(L)'
;MAANPVGRAPQLKLETEKHDSQTTVRATGRVTLETSASLESALRDLTADGKRIVLDLTNVDYVDSAGLGALVSVYMHARRTKCDLEIANPKQRIRDLFNRSGLAAVFEGPASFDALWEAWSRANS
;
A
#
# COMPACT_ATOMS: atom_id res chain seq x y z
N MET A 1 25.76 13.79 5.82
CA MET A 1 25.45 13.16 5.54
C MET A 1 25.14 12.30 5.79
N ALA A 2 25.28 12.39 6.14
CA ALA A 2 25.16 11.58 6.09
C ALA A 2 24.71 10.71 5.79
N ALA A 3 24.81 11.02 5.81
CA ALA A 3 23.87 10.29 5.24
C ALA A 3 24.16 8.89 5.25
N ASN A 4 23.74 8.29 4.36
CA ASN A 4 23.87 6.88 4.20
C ASN A 4 25.32 6.52 3.91
N PRO A 5 26.09 6.18 4.93
CA PRO A 5 27.54 6.03 4.76
C PRO A 5 27.94 4.91 3.82
N VAL A 6 27.07 3.96 3.55
CA VAL A 6 27.41 2.89 2.64
C VAL A 6 26.79 3.12 1.26
N GLY A 7 26.31 4.32 1.03
CA GLY A 7 25.80 4.69 -0.28
C GLY A 7 24.46 4.09 -0.65
N ARG A 8 23.77 3.51 0.32
CA ARG A 8 22.46 2.93 0.03
C ARG A 8 21.46 4.01 -0.25
N ALA A 9 20.70 3.85 -1.31
CA ALA A 9 19.57 4.71 -1.59
C ALA A 9 18.50 4.51 -0.53
N PRO A 10 17.64 5.50 -0.32
CA PRO A 10 16.48 5.29 0.54
C PRO A 10 15.71 4.08 0.06
N GLN A 11 15.28 3.25 0.99
CA GLN A 11 14.54 2.04 0.66
C GLN A 11 13.19 2.36 0.05
N LEU A 12 12.55 3.41 0.53
CA LEU A 12 11.24 3.82 0.06
C LEU A 12 11.13 5.34 0.13
N LYS A 13 10.69 5.93 -0.97
CA LYS A 13 10.39 7.35 -1.03
C LYS A 13 8.92 7.52 -1.34
N LEU A 14 8.26 8.39 -0.60
CA LEU A 14 6.85 8.70 -0.81
C LEU A 14 6.71 10.16 -1.21
N GLU A 15 6.02 10.41 -2.31
CA GLU A 15 5.73 11.75 -2.77
C GLU A 15 4.22 11.92 -2.78
N THR A 16 3.75 12.93 -2.06
CA THR A 16 2.32 13.17 -1.87
C THR A 16 1.88 14.39 -2.65
N GLU A 17 0.82 14.24 -3.41
CA GLU A 17 0.25 15.32 -4.19
C GLU A 17 -1.23 15.44 -3.81
N LYS A 18 -1.58 16.56 -3.19
CA LYS A 18 -2.93 16.77 -2.68
C LYS A 18 -3.75 17.59 -3.66
N HIS A 19 -4.95 17.10 -3.91
CA HIS A 19 -5.95 17.80 -4.72
C HIS A 19 -7.21 18.00 -3.87
N ASP A 20 -8.24 18.64 -4.42
CA ASP A 20 -9.44 18.96 -3.64
C ASP A 20 -10.12 17.71 -3.07
N SER A 21 -10.29 16.67 -3.88
CA SER A 21 -11.04 15.48 -3.47
C SER A 21 -10.20 14.22 -3.39
N GLN A 22 -8.91 14.32 -3.74
CA GLN A 22 -8.07 13.14 -3.86
C GLN A 22 -6.63 13.47 -3.50
N THR A 23 -5.96 12.53 -2.87
CA THR A 23 -4.53 12.61 -2.61
C THR A 23 -3.86 11.45 -3.32
N THR A 24 -2.82 11.75 -4.10
CA THR A 24 -2.03 10.72 -4.77
C THR A 24 -0.70 10.58 -4.04
N VAL A 25 -0.35 9.35 -3.69
CA VAL A 25 0.94 9.04 -3.06
C VAL A 25 1.71 8.17 -4.03
N ARG A 26 2.84 8.69 -4.54
CA ARG A 26 3.72 7.93 -5.40
C ARG A 26 4.82 7.31 -4.58
N ALA A 27 4.89 6.00 -4.60
CA ALA A 27 5.92 5.26 -3.88
C ALA A 27 7.02 4.86 -4.85
N THR A 28 8.27 5.06 -4.45
CA THR A 28 9.43 4.69 -5.25
C THR A 28 10.35 3.86 -4.39
N GLY A 29 10.72 2.68 -4.86
CA GLY A 29 11.68 1.83 -4.19
C GLY A 29 11.11 0.49 -3.79
N ARG A 30 11.22 0.16 -2.52
CA ARG A 30 10.89 -1.17 -2.00
C ARG A 30 9.97 -1.07 -0.79
N VAL A 31 8.98 -1.94 -0.77
CA VAL A 31 8.06 -2.04 0.38
C VAL A 31 8.40 -3.34 1.11
N THR A 32 9.13 -3.22 2.20
CA THR A 32 9.70 -4.35 2.91
C THR A 32 9.50 -4.18 4.41
N LEU A 33 9.98 -5.15 5.17
CA LEU A 33 9.96 -5.06 6.63
C LEU A 33 10.55 -3.74 7.11
N GLU A 34 11.64 -3.28 6.48
CA GLU A 34 12.34 -2.07 6.90
C GLU A 34 11.57 -0.79 6.59
N THR A 35 10.71 -0.82 5.59
CA THR A 35 10.00 0.39 5.15
C THR A 35 8.51 0.37 5.48
N SER A 36 8.00 -0.77 5.94
CA SER A 36 6.56 -0.93 6.14
C SER A 36 5.98 0.05 7.16
N ALA A 37 6.71 0.32 8.25
CA ALA A 37 6.22 1.24 9.27
C ALA A 37 6.09 2.66 8.73
N SER A 38 7.05 3.11 7.91
CA SER A 38 6.99 4.43 7.29
C SER A 38 5.79 4.55 6.35
N LEU A 39 5.55 3.52 5.56
CA LEU A 39 4.41 3.51 4.65
C LEU A 39 3.10 3.56 5.42
N GLU A 40 2.96 2.71 6.44
CA GLU A 40 1.73 2.66 7.23
C GLU A 40 1.47 3.99 7.92
N SER A 41 2.48 4.57 8.52
CA SER A 41 2.34 5.84 9.23
C SER A 41 1.90 6.96 8.29
N ALA A 42 2.55 7.06 7.13
CA ALA A 42 2.22 8.10 6.17
C ALA A 42 0.78 7.98 5.67
N LEU A 43 0.36 6.76 5.35
CA LEU A 43 -0.99 6.57 4.83
C LEU A 43 -2.06 6.73 5.90
N ARG A 44 -1.79 6.31 7.13
CA ARG A 44 -2.74 6.54 8.23
C ARG A 44 -2.98 8.03 8.45
N ASP A 45 -1.91 8.83 8.40
CA ASP A 45 -2.05 10.28 8.56
C ASP A 45 -2.97 10.85 7.48
N LEU A 46 -2.83 10.36 6.26
CA LEU A 46 -3.63 10.86 5.14
C LEU A 46 -5.10 10.44 5.23
N THR A 47 -5.41 9.31 5.84
CA THR A 47 -6.80 8.89 5.97
C THR A 47 -7.60 9.85 6.83
N ALA A 48 -6.93 10.59 7.73
CA ALA A 48 -7.61 11.55 8.58
C ALA A 48 -8.23 12.71 7.79
N ASP A 49 -7.73 12.98 6.59
CA ASP A 49 -8.28 14.05 5.74
C ASP A 49 -9.62 13.67 5.11
N GLY A 50 -9.98 12.40 5.12
CA GLY A 50 -11.23 11.94 4.54
C GLY A 50 -11.30 11.96 3.03
N LYS A 51 -10.20 12.28 2.36
CA LYS A 51 -10.14 12.30 0.90
C LYS A 51 -9.82 10.92 0.35
N ARG A 52 -10.21 10.72 -0.90
CA ARG A 52 -9.79 9.52 -1.62
C ARG A 52 -8.27 9.50 -1.73
N ILE A 53 -7.67 8.33 -1.53
CA ILE A 53 -6.22 8.17 -1.66
C ILE A 53 -5.93 7.19 -2.77
N VAL A 54 -5.00 7.56 -3.66
CA VAL A 54 -4.46 6.66 -4.67
C VAL A 54 -3.00 6.41 -4.33
N LEU A 55 -2.67 5.17 -4.00
CA LEU A 55 -1.28 4.76 -3.77
C LEU A 55 -0.74 4.20 -5.08
N ASP A 56 0.12 4.94 -5.72
CA ASP A 56 0.67 4.61 -7.03
C ASP A 56 1.96 3.81 -6.87
N LEU A 57 1.95 2.58 -7.32
CA LEU A 57 3.08 1.66 -7.20
C LEU A 57 3.91 1.54 -8.48
N THR A 58 3.74 2.47 -9.43
CA THR A 58 4.47 2.40 -10.70
C THR A 58 5.98 2.20 -10.51
N ASN A 59 6.54 2.87 -9.51
CA ASN A 59 8.00 2.86 -9.29
C ASN A 59 8.43 1.98 -8.11
N VAL A 60 7.58 1.07 -7.69
CA VAL A 60 7.93 0.10 -6.65
C VAL A 60 8.46 -1.16 -7.33
N ASP A 61 9.69 -1.51 -6.99
CA ASP A 61 10.40 -2.63 -7.62
C ASP A 61 10.25 -3.94 -6.87
N TYR A 62 9.96 -3.87 -5.59
CA TYR A 62 10.00 -5.07 -4.76
C TYR A 62 9.08 -4.92 -3.56
N VAL A 63 8.37 -6.00 -3.25
CA VAL A 63 7.52 -6.09 -2.06
C VAL A 63 7.78 -7.46 -1.43
N ASP A 64 8.19 -7.49 -0.17
CA ASP A 64 8.33 -8.76 0.54
C ASP A 64 7.04 -9.06 1.32
N SER A 65 7.02 -10.15 2.07
CA SER A 65 5.81 -10.55 2.79
C SER A 65 5.40 -9.53 3.84
N ALA A 66 6.36 -8.89 4.51
CA ALA A 66 6.04 -7.83 5.47
C ALA A 66 5.50 -6.60 4.76
N GLY A 67 6.05 -6.27 3.58
CA GLY A 67 5.53 -5.18 2.76
C GLY A 67 4.13 -5.46 2.27
N LEU A 68 3.87 -6.70 1.86
CA LEU A 68 2.53 -7.10 1.46
C LEU A 68 1.56 -6.92 2.62
N GLY A 69 1.96 -7.36 3.82
CA GLY A 69 1.14 -7.17 5.02
C GLY A 69 0.87 -5.71 5.31
N ALA A 70 1.87 -4.84 5.09
CA ALA A 70 1.69 -3.41 5.29
C ALA A 70 0.67 -2.83 4.32
N LEU A 71 0.72 -3.24 3.05
CA LEU A 71 -0.25 -2.78 2.05
C LEU A 71 -1.67 -3.19 2.44
N VAL A 72 -1.83 -4.42 2.89
CA VAL A 72 -3.14 -4.89 3.36
C VAL A 72 -3.57 -4.12 4.60
N SER A 73 -2.65 -3.88 5.52
CA SER A 73 -2.94 -3.16 6.76
C SER A 73 -3.44 -1.74 6.49
N VAL A 74 -2.77 -1.00 5.60
CA VAL A 74 -3.22 0.36 5.29
C VAL A 74 -4.56 0.34 4.56
N TYR A 75 -4.78 -0.64 3.71
CA TYR A 75 -6.05 -0.79 3.02
C TYR A 75 -7.18 -1.02 4.02
N MET A 76 -6.96 -1.91 4.99
CA MET A 76 -7.95 -2.20 6.02
C MET A 76 -8.22 -0.99 6.90
N HIS A 77 -7.16 -0.26 7.25
CA HIS A 77 -7.32 0.96 8.04
C HIS A 77 -8.17 1.99 7.30
N ALA A 78 -7.91 2.17 6.02
CA ALA A 78 -8.68 3.11 5.21
C ALA A 78 -10.17 2.73 5.22
N ARG A 79 -10.45 1.45 5.08
CA ARG A 79 -11.84 0.99 5.09
C ARG A 79 -12.51 1.25 6.42
N ARG A 80 -11.82 1.00 7.52
CA ARG A 80 -12.37 1.25 8.85
C ARG A 80 -12.67 2.73 9.10
N THR A 81 -11.87 3.61 8.50
CA THR A 81 -12.06 5.05 8.63
C THR A 81 -12.92 5.63 7.52
N LYS A 82 -13.47 4.76 6.67
CA LYS A 82 -14.33 5.15 5.55
C LYS A 82 -13.61 6.02 4.53
N CYS A 83 -12.31 5.80 4.38
CA CYS A 83 -11.50 6.46 3.39
C CYS A 83 -11.34 5.50 2.20
N ASP A 84 -11.59 6.01 0.99
CA ASP A 84 -11.45 5.21 -0.22
C ASP A 84 -9.97 5.18 -0.62
N LEU A 85 -9.35 4.02 -0.50
CA LEU A 85 -7.96 3.82 -0.90
C LEU A 85 -7.87 2.88 -2.08
N GLU A 86 -7.22 3.34 -3.13
CA GLU A 86 -6.93 2.52 -4.29
C GLU A 86 -5.43 2.25 -4.36
N ILE A 87 -5.05 0.99 -4.61
CA ILE A 87 -3.66 0.62 -4.86
C ILE A 87 -3.53 0.47 -6.37
N ALA A 88 -2.75 1.34 -6.99
CA ALA A 88 -2.75 1.51 -8.45
C ALA A 88 -1.41 1.18 -9.08
N ASN A 89 -1.49 0.68 -10.30
CA ASN A 89 -0.34 0.52 -11.21
C ASN A 89 0.80 -0.35 -10.70
N PRO A 90 0.53 -1.49 -10.07
CA PRO A 90 1.62 -2.37 -9.63
C PRO A 90 2.31 -2.99 -10.83
N LYS A 91 3.63 -3.16 -10.73
CA LYS A 91 4.37 -3.91 -11.73
C LYS A 91 3.91 -5.37 -11.73
N GLN A 92 4.12 -6.05 -12.83
CA GLN A 92 3.63 -7.40 -12.99
C GLN A 92 4.10 -8.34 -11.88
N ARG A 93 5.35 -8.23 -11.45
CA ARG A 93 5.86 -9.11 -10.40
C ARG A 93 5.13 -8.90 -9.07
N ILE A 94 4.71 -7.68 -8.81
CA ILE A 94 3.97 -7.37 -7.59
C ILE A 94 2.53 -7.86 -7.72
N ARG A 95 1.94 -7.68 -8.88
CA ARG A 95 0.62 -8.23 -9.16
C ARG A 95 0.61 -9.76 -9.00
N ASP A 96 1.68 -10.41 -9.49
CA ASP A 96 1.82 -11.86 -9.35
C ASP A 96 1.91 -12.28 -7.90
N LEU A 97 2.61 -11.49 -7.08
CA LEU A 97 2.69 -11.76 -5.65
C LEU A 97 1.31 -11.71 -4.99
N PHE A 98 0.52 -10.70 -5.34
CA PHE A 98 -0.84 -10.59 -4.82
C PHE A 98 -1.71 -11.76 -5.29
N ASN A 99 -1.56 -12.15 -6.55
CA ASN A 99 -2.31 -13.29 -7.10
C ASN A 99 -1.97 -14.58 -6.34
N ARG A 100 -0.69 -14.83 -6.10
CA ARG A 100 -0.26 -16.03 -5.37
C ARG A 100 -0.73 -16.02 -3.93
N SER A 101 -0.87 -14.85 -3.35
CA SER A 101 -1.31 -14.69 -1.97
C SER A 101 -2.83 -14.72 -1.82
N GLY A 102 -3.56 -14.74 -2.94
CA GLY A 102 -5.01 -14.65 -2.91
C GLY A 102 -5.55 -13.26 -2.64
N LEU A 103 -4.71 -12.24 -2.80
CA LEU A 103 -5.08 -10.87 -2.46
C LEU A 103 -5.21 -9.96 -3.69
N ALA A 104 -5.38 -10.55 -4.87
CA ALA A 104 -5.49 -9.78 -6.11
C ALA A 104 -6.64 -8.77 -6.07
N ALA A 105 -7.69 -9.05 -5.31
CA ALA A 105 -8.84 -8.16 -5.23
C ALA A 105 -8.51 -6.78 -4.65
N VAL A 106 -7.36 -6.63 -3.97
CA VAL A 106 -6.92 -5.33 -3.47
C VAL A 106 -6.76 -4.32 -4.62
N PHE A 107 -6.44 -4.82 -5.83
CA PHE A 107 -6.29 -3.95 -7.00
C PHE A 107 -7.62 -3.68 -7.70
N GLU A 108 -8.68 -4.37 -7.30
CA GLU A 108 -9.97 -4.28 -7.95
C GLU A 108 -10.95 -3.37 -7.23
N GLY A 109 -10.59 -2.93 -6.04
CA GLY A 109 -11.39 -2.00 -5.29
C GLY A 109 -12.06 -2.58 -4.06
N PRO A 110 -12.75 -1.72 -3.29
CA PRO A 110 -13.25 -2.08 -1.97
C PRO A 110 -14.23 -3.25 -1.92
N ALA A 111 -15.17 -3.29 -2.85
CA ALA A 111 -16.20 -4.34 -2.81
C ALA A 111 -15.60 -5.73 -3.02
N SER A 112 -14.68 -5.84 -3.98
CA SER A 112 -14.01 -7.11 -4.24
C SER A 112 -13.13 -7.53 -3.07
N PHE A 113 -12.47 -6.56 -2.46
CA PHE A 113 -11.62 -6.85 -1.31
C PHE A 113 -12.45 -7.32 -0.13
N ASP A 114 -13.62 -6.74 0.11
CA ASP A 114 -14.50 -7.16 1.21
C ASP A 114 -14.88 -8.64 1.07
N ALA A 115 -15.30 -9.04 -0.12
CA ALA A 115 -15.68 -10.42 -0.36
C ALA A 115 -14.50 -11.36 -0.11
N LEU A 116 -13.33 -10.99 -0.61
CA LEU A 116 -12.12 -11.79 -0.41
C LEU A 116 -11.74 -11.88 1.05
N TRP A 117 -11.78 -10.75 1.74
CA TRP A 117 -11.42 -10.70 3.15
C TRP A 117 -12.33 -11.58 3.99
N GLU A 118 -13.63 -11.51 3.75
CA GLU A 118 -14.58 -12.34 4.48
C GLU A 118 -14.32 -13.83 4.26
N ALA A 119 -14.08 -14.21 3.00
CA ALA A 119 -13.80 -15.60 2.68
C ALA A 119 -12.50 -16.07 3.35
N TRP A 120 -11.48 -15.24 3.27
CA TRP A 120 -10.19 -15.56 3.86
C TRP A 120 -10.27 -15.66 5.38
N SER A 121 -10.99 -14.73 6.00
CA SER A 121 -11.15 -14.71 7.46
C SER A 121 -11.87 -15.95 7.96
N ARG A 122 -12.92 -16.37 7.23
CA ARG A 122 -13.63 -17.59 7.61
C ARG A 122 -12.74 -18.83 7.51
N ALA A 123 -11.90 -18.88 6.48
CA ALA A 123 -11.02 -20.02 6.28
C ALA A 123 -9.90 -20.09 7.32
N ASN A 124 -9.56 -18.95 7.91
CA ASN A 124 -8.42 -18.83 8.83
C ASN A 124 -8.80 -18.50 10.27
N SER A 125 -10.09 -18.59 10.61
CA SER A 125 -10.51 -18.32 11.98
C SER A 125 -10.56 -19.59 12.83
#